data_e396e12c206e0f8f119594db70efad75
#
_entry.id   e396e12c206e0f8f119594db70efad75
#
_cell.length_a   1.000
_cell.length_b   1.000
_cell.length_c   1.000
_cell.angle_alpha   90.00
_cell.angle_beta   90.00
_cell.angle_gamma   90.00
#
_symmetry.space_group_name_H-M   'P 1'
#
loop_
_entity.id
_entity.type
_entity.pdbx_description
1 polymer ?
#
loop_
_entity_poly.entity_id
_entity_poly.type
_entity_poly.pdbx_seq_one_letter_code
_entity_poly.pdbx_strand_id
1 'polypeptide(L)'
;IAVPDHSHAMIAIAACKAGKDVYLEKPMTLTIKEGQELKKIVRQYNRVLAVGSQQRSDAGFQHAVNLVQTGALGAISKVNAYVGAPPTPYDLPEEPIPADLNWDMWLGPLPESIHFNSQLNPPISLDPEKNEDIWGAWRWYKEMGGGFTTDWGAHMFDIAQWGLGMDLNGPVEISPIGDGTEFMSFKYASGTIMTSEPFDEKLTKGVKFWGDNGWIEVARGYFKASDPKFDPPASATAAEDGPYETRIPHQLNFIECVRSRQDPVVPVEIGHSSCTVCTLGNIACDLKRTLKWDPATETFIDDVDGEATKRLHYEYRSPWTLV
;
A
#
# COMPACT_ATOMS: atom_id res chain seq x y z
N ILE A 1 8.36 9.93 8.37
CA ILE A 1 9.32 9.06 7.65
C ILE A 1 8.83 8.97 6.22
N ALA A 2 9.69 9.34 5.26
CA ALA A 2 9.40 9.36 3.82
C ALA A 2 10.70 9.03 3.07
N VAL A 3 11.17 7.80 3.26
CA VAL A 3 12.38 7.23 2.66
C VAL A 3 11.98 6.13 1.67
N PRO A 4 12.90 5.49 0.92
CA PRO A 4 12.57 4.31 0.15
C PRO A 4 11.97 3.17 1.00
N ASP A 5 11.05 2.39 0.42
CA ASP A 5 10.21 1.40 1.12
C ASP A 5 11.01 0.42 1.98
N HIS A 6 12.17 -0.02 1.49
CA HIS A 6 13.06 -0.97 2.19
C HIS A 6 13.63 -0.44 3.52
N SER A 7 13.59 0.87 3.73
CA SER A 7 14.06 1.51 4.97
C SER A 7 12.95 1.89 5.95
N HIS A 8 11.68 1.81 5.53
CA HIS A 8 10.53 2.22 6.34
C HIS A 8 10.46 1.50 7.68
N ALA A 9 10.43 0.18 7.67
CA ALA A 9 10.25 -0.62 8.88
C ALA A 9 11.36 -0.39 9.90
N MET A 10 12.59 -0.48 9.48
CA MET A 10 13.77 -0.34 10.35
C MET A 10 13.79 1.03 11.05
N ILE A 11 13.58 2.11 10.29
CA ILE A 11 13.58 3.48 10.84
C ILE A 11 12.39 3.70 11.77
N ALA A 12 11.19 3.21 11.39
CA ALA A 12 9.99 3.32 12.22
C ALA A 12 10.13 2.56 13.55
N ILE A 13 10.68 1.35 13.51
CA ILE A 13 10.97 0.55 14.71
C ILE A 13 11.96 1.28 15.62
N ALA A 14 13.06 1.79 15.08
CA ALA A 14 14.05 2.54 15.84
C ALA A 14 13.45 3.80 16.47
N ALA A 15 12.63 4.56 15.73
CA ALA A 15 11.93 5.73 16.23
C ALA A 15 10.98 5.39 17.38
N CYS A 16 10.16 4.33 17.23
CA CYS A 16 9.24 3.87 18.27
C CYS A 16 9.98 3.44 19.54
N LYS A 17 11.07 2.67 19.41
CA LYS A 17 11.94 2.28 20.55
C LYS A 17 12.56 3.50 21.24
N ALA A 18 12.87 4.55 20.48
CA ALA A 18 13.35 5.83 21.01
C ALA A 18 12.23 6.75 21.57
N GLY A 19 11.00 6.22 21.71
CA GLY A 19 9.88 6.92 22.32
C GLY A 19 9.21 7.96 21.41
N LYS A 20 9.42 7.91 20.08
CA LYS A 20 8.83 8.84 19.13
C LYS A 20 7.51 8.30 18.58
N ASP A 21 6.55 9.19 18.38
CA ASP A 21 5.38 8.94 17.58
C ASP A 21 5.74 9.16 16.11
N VAL A 22 5.09 8.43 15.18
CA VAL A 22 5.56 8.33 13.79
C VAL A 22 4.43 8.58 12.80
N TYR A 23 4.65 9.50 11.87
CA TYR A 23 3.92 9.54 10.61
C TYR A 23 4.78 8.85 9.55
N LEU A 24 4.29 7.74 9.03
CA LEU A 24 5.02 6.88 8.09
C LEU A 24 4.34 6.91 6.73
N GLU A 25 5.09 7.28 5.68
CA GLU A 25 4.55 7.23 4.33
C GLU A 25 4.22 5.81 3.88
N LYS A 26 3.29 5.73 2.96
CA LYS A 26 2.87 4.48 2.29
C LYS A 26 3.87 4.10 1.16
N PRO A 27 4.01 2.82 0.84
CA PRO A 27 3.51 1.64 1.57
C PRO A 27 4.20 1.50 2.92
N MET A 28 3.48 1.02 3.93
CA MET A 28 3.99 1.01 5.30
C MET A 28 5.30 0.25 5.47
N THR A 29 5.43 -0.90 4.80
CA THR A 29 6.61 -1.77 4.85
C THR A 29 6.82 -2.49 3.51
N LEU A 30 8.05 -2.94 3.24
CA LEU A 30 8.37 -3.71 2.03
C LEU A 30 7.90 -5.16 2.15
N THR A 31 7.94 -5.75 3.35
CA THR A 31 7.59 -7.15 3.58
C THR A 31 6.51 -7.31 4.66
N ILE A 32 5.82 -8.47 4.62
CA ILE A 32 4.78 -8.78 5.62
C ILE A 32 5.40 -8.92 7.01
N LYS A 33 6.56 -9.57 7.12
CA LYS A 33 7.26 -9.74 8.39
C LYS A 33 7.66 -8.42 9.05
N GLU A 34 8.11 -7.46 8.26
CA GLU A 34 8.39 -6.10 8.73
C GLU A 34 7.16 -5.46 9.36
N GLY A 35 6.00 -5.58 8.71
CA GLY A 35 4.73 -5.07 9.22
C GLY A 35 4.30 -5.75 10.52
N GLN A 36 4.47 -7.07 10.63
CA GLN A 36 4.20 -7.83 11.85
C GLN A 36 5.06 -7.33 13.04
N GLU A 37 6.36 -7.12 12.82
CA GLU A 37 7.26 -6.64 13.86
C GLU A 37 6.97 -5.17 14.22
N LEU A 38 6.71 -4.33 13.22
CA LEU A 38 6.35 -2.92 13.46
C LEU A 38 5.05 -2.81 14.30
N LYS A 39 4.02 -3.59 14.00
CA LYS A 39 2.78 -3.68 14.82
C LYS A 39 3.11 -3.96 16.29
N LYS A 40 3.92 -4.99 16.56
CA LYS A 40 4.32 -5.36 17.93
C LYS A 40 5.03 -4.21 18.64
N ILE A 41 6.00 -3.59 17.97
CA ILE A 41 6.82 -2.52 18.55
C ILE A 41 5.98 -1.26 18.83
N VAL A 42 5.11 -0.84 17.91
CA VAL A 42 4.22 0.32 18.12
C VAL A 42 3.39 0.12 19.39
N ARG A 43 2.77 -1.05 19.55
CA ARG A 43 1.94 -1.35 20.73
C ARG A 43 2.76 -1.55 22.00
N GLN A 44 3.90 -2.26 21.91
CA GLN A 44 4.78 -2.49 23.05
C GLN A 44 5.31 -1.18 23.67
N TYR A 45 5.68 -0.22 22.82
CA TYR A 45 6.22 1.07 23.26
C TYR A 45 5.14 2.15 23.43
N ASN A 46 3.86 1.79 23.25
CA ASN A 46 2.71 2.69 23.35
C ASN A 46 2.92 3.96 22.49
N ARG A 47 3.28 3.77 21.21
CA ARG A 47 3.46 4.88 20.28
C ARG A 47 2.25 5.07 19.39
N VAL A 48 2.02 6.31 18.97
CA VAL A 48 1.06 6.64 17.93
C VAL A 48 1.79 6.55 16.59
N LEU A 49 1.29 5.68 15.70
CA LEU A 49 1.79 5.59 14.33
C LEU A 49 0.62 5.77 13.38
N ALA A 50 0.74 6.75 12.48
CA ALA A 50 -0.17 6.98 11.38
C ALA A 50 0.50 6.64 10.05
N VAL A 51 -0.22 5.94 9.17
CA VAL A 51 0.25 5.63 7.80
C VAL A 51 -0.34 6.61 6.80
N GLY A 52 0.45 7.06 5.82
CA GLY A 52 0.12 8.07 4.81
C GLY A 52 -0.92 7.66 3.76
N SER A 53 -1.94 6.88 4.13
CA SER A 53 -3.07 6.50 3.26
C SER A 53 -4.15 7.59 3.29
N GLN A 54 -3.81 8.79 2.79
CA GLN A 54 -4.61 10.02 2.93
C GLN A 54 -5.99 9.96 2.28
N GLN A 55 -6.24 9.06 1.33
CA GLN A 55 -7.57 8.90 0.74
C GLN A 55 -8.65 8.53 1.76
N ARG A 56 -8.29 7.94 2.90
CA ARG A 56 -9.25 7.69 4.00
C ARG A 56 -9.76 8.98 4.66
N SER A 57 -9.08 10.09 4.43
CA SER A 57 -9.51 11.43 4.89
C SER A 57 -10.17 12.26 3.78
N ASP A 58 -10.37 11.69 2.60
CA ASP A 58 -11.05 12.33 1.46
C ASP A 58 -12.54 12.04 1.48
N ALA A 59 -13.35 13.10 1.31
CA ALA A 59 -14.81 13.00 1.40
C ALA A 59 -15.43 12.13 0.30
N GLY A 60 -14.87 12.11 -0.91
CA GLY A 60 -15.35 11.26 -2.02
C GLY A 60 -15.12 9.78 -1.74
N PHE A 61 -13.93 9.42 -1.23
CA PHE A 61 -13.64 8.04 -0.83
C PHE A 61 -14.45 7.62 0.41
N GLN A 62 -14.62 8.52 1.39
CA GLN A 62 -15.49 8.27 2.55
C GLN A 62 -16.94 8.01 2.14
N HIS A 63 -17.46 8.79 1.20
CA HIS A 63 -18.80 8.59 0.65
C HIS A 63 -18.93 7.23 -0.04
N ALA A 64 -17.98 6.86 -0.92
CA ALA A 64 -17.96 5.56 -1.58
C ALA A 64 -17.98 4.40 -0.60
N VAL A 65 -17.10 4.44 0.41
CA VAL A 65 -17.00 3.41 1.45
C VAL A 65 -18.30 3.35 2.28
N ASN A 66 -18.88 4.49 2.64
CA ASN A 66 -20.14 4.54 3.36
C ASN A 66 -21.29 3.87 2.59
N LEU A 67 -21.39 4.08 1.26
CA LEU A 67 -22.39 3.42 0.42
C LEU A 67 -22.25 1.89 0.43
N VAL A 68 -21.00 1.39 0.42
CA VAL A 68 -20.73 -0.05 0.50
C VAL A 68 -21.09 -0.60 1.88
N GLN A 69 -20.58 0.02 2.95
CA GLN A 69 -20.72 -0.47 4.32
C GLN A 69 -22.15 -0.38 4.86
N THR A 70 -22.95 0.59 4.41
CA THR A 70 -24.37 0.71 4.76
C THR A 70 -25.28 -0.24 3.96
N GLY A 71 -24.70 -0.97 2.98
CA GLY A 71 -25.46 -1.87 2.13
C GLY A 71 -26.30 -1.18 1.06
N ALA A 72 -26.08 0.11 0.79
CA ALA A 72 -26.82 0.84 -0.25
C ALA A 72 -26.67 0.20 -1.64
N LEU A 73 -25.49 -0.35 -1.94
CA LEU A 73 -25.20 -1.06 -3.18
C LEU A 73 -25.70 -2.52 -3.18
N GLY A 74 -26.25 -3.03 -2.08
CA GLY A 74 -26.55 -4.46 -1.92
C GLY A 74 -25.30 -5.29 -1.63
N ALA A 75 -25.35 -6.60 -1.86
CA ALA A 75 -24.17 -7.45 -1.70
C ALA A 75 -23.13 -7.14 -2.77
N ILE A 76 -21.87 -6.99 -2.32
CA ILE A 76 -20.74 -6.71 -3.23
C ILE A 76 -20.19 -8.03 -3.75
N SER A 77 -20.34 -8.27 -5.05
CA SER A 77 -19.85 -9.49 -5.70
C SER A 77 -18.44 -9.33 -6.29
N LYS A 78 -18.12 -8.14 -6.80
CA LYS A 78 -16.85 -7.84 -7.47
C LYS A 78 -16.35 -6.45 -7.08
N VAL A 79 -15.01 -6.32 -7.02
CA VAL A 79 -14.31 -5.04 -6.92
C VAL A 79 -13.20 -5.01 -7.98
N ASN A 80 -13.12 -3.93 -8.74
CA ASN A 80 -11.93 -3.63 -9.53
C ASN A 80 -11.16 -2.52 -8.79
N ALA A 81 -9.89 -2.76 -8.49
CA ALA A 81 -9.00 -1.79 -7.86
C ALA A 81 -7.75 -1.68 -8.73
N TYR A 82 -7.80 -0.82 -9.75
CA TYR A 82 -6.69 -0.69 -10.69
C TYR A 82 -5.55 0.13 -10.09
N VAL A 83 -4.35 -0.44 -10.14
CA VAL A 83 -3.15 0.15 -9.53
C VAL A 83 -1.96 0.21 -10.49
N GLY A 84 -1.87 -0.67 -11.48
CA GLY A 84 -0.75 -0.85 -12.38
C GLY A 84 -0.02 -2.17 -12.14
N ALA A 85 1.13 -2.36 -12.79
CA ALA A 85 1.83 -3.64 -12.84
C ALA A 85 2.60 -3.97 -11.54
N PRO A 86 2.83 -5.28 -11.27
CA PRO A 86 3.77 -5.76 -10.26
C PRO A 86 5.21 -5.28 -10.51
N PRO A 87 6.10 -5.36 -9.49
CA PRO A 87 7.50 -5.01 -9.64
C PRO A 87 8.26 -6.01 -10.51
N THR A 88 9.37 -5.53 -11.09
CA THR A 88 10.32 -6.38 -11.84
C THR A 88 11.58 -6.64 -11.02
N PRO A 89 12.37 -7.68 -11.34
CA PRO A 89 13.70 -7.85 -10.77
C PRO A 89 14.62 -6.68 -11.12
N TYR A 90 15.56 -6.35 -10.21
CA TYR A 90 16.52 -5.28 -10.44
C TYR A 90 17.51 -5.64 -11.55
N ASP A 91 17.60 -4.82 -12.58
CA ASP A 91 18.38 -5.08 -13.80
C ASP A 91 19.12 -3.84 -14.35
N LEU A 92 19.13 -2.70 -13.63
CA LEU A 92 19.88 -1.53 -14.08
C LEU A 92 21.38 -1.81 -14.07
N PRO A 93 22.16 -1.20 -14.99
CA PRO A 93 23.61 -1.35 -15.00
C PRO A 93 24.26 -0.70 -13.79
N GLU A 94 25.40 -1.26 -13.35
CA GLU A 94 26.21 -0.66 -12.29
C GLU A 94 26.81 0.67 -12.75
N GLU A 95 26.74 1.69 -11.88
CA GLU A 95 27.35 3.00 -12.08
C GLU A 95 28.28 3.36 -10.91
N PRO A 96 29.28 4.24 -11.12
CA PRO A 96 30.11 4.74 -10.02
C PRO A 96 29.27 5.46 -8.97
N ILE A 97 29.49 5.14 -7.70
CA ILE A 97 28.82 5.83 -6.58
C ILE A 97 29.32 7.27 -6.50
N PRO A 98 28.43 8.28 -6.50
CA PRO A 98 28.80 9.67 -6.30
C PRO A 98 29.57 9.88 -4.98
N ALA A 99 30.59 10.73 -4.99
CA ALA A 99 31.47 10.94 -3.84
C ALA A 99 30.74 11.54 -2.61
N ASP A 100 29.63 12.21 -2.82
CA ASP A 100 28.78 12.81 -1.80
C ASP A 100 27.60 11.95 -1.38
N LEU A 101 27.43 10.74 -1.97
CA LEU A 101 26.39 9.77 -1.58
C LEU A 101 26.96 8.72 -0.64
N ASN A 102 26.40 8.60 0.54
CA ASN A 102 26.62 7.43 1.40
C ASN A 102 25.73 6.29 0.95
N TRP A 103 26.22 5.50 -0.03
CA TRP A 103 25.49 4.38 -0.62
C TRP A 103 25.16 3.28 0.41
N ASP A 104 26.06 3.03 1.36
CA ASP A 104 25.81 2.04 2.43
C ASP A 104 24.59 2.39 3.27
N MET A 105 24.45 3.67 3.63
CA MET A 105 23.27 4.16 4.37
C MET A 105 22.00 4.15 3.52
N TRP A 106 22.11 4.48 2.22
CA TRP A 106 20.97 4.43 1.31
C TRP A 106 20.48 2.99 1.10
N LEU A 107 21.42 2.08 0.88
CA LEU A 107 21.15 0.65 0.69
C LEU A 107 20.50 0.03 1.95
N GLY A 108 20.91 0.48 3.14
CA GLY A 108 20.34 0.04 4.41
C GLY A 108 20.36 -1.48 4.57
N PRO A 109 19.22 -2.13 4.84
CA PRO A 109 19.16 -3.56 5.11
C PRO A 109 19.25 -4.45 3.86
N LEU A 110 19.24 -3.86 2.66
CA LEU A 110 19.28 -4.62 1.40
C LEU A 110 20.64 -5.33 1.19
N PRO A 111 20.65 -6.43 0.41
CA PRO A 111 21.89 -7.14 0.10
C PRO A 111 22.91 -6.26 -0.64
N GLU A 112 24.19 -6.48 -0.41
CA GLU A 112 25.30 -5.79 -1.10
C GLU A 112 25.35 -6.08 -2.62
N SER A 113 24.65 -7.11 -3.07
CA SER A 113 24.49 -7.41 -4.50
C SER A 113 23.69 -6.36 -5.28
N ILE A 114 22.96 -5.49 -4.56
CA ILE A 114 22.29 -4.34 -5.16
C ILE A 114 23.34 -3.23 -5.34
N HIS A 115 23.77 -3.03 -6.56
CA HIS A 115 24.72 -1.97 -6.90
C HIS A 115 24.02 -0.63 -7.15
N PHE A 116 24.80 0.45 -7.17
CA PHE A 116 24.28 1.79 -7.43
C PHE A 116 23.95 2.01 -8.91
N ASN A 117 22.86 2.71 -9.14
CA ASN A 117 22.51 3.33 -10.41
C ASN A 117 21.81 4.68 -10.12
N SER A 118 22.12 5.70 -10.90
CA SER A 118 21.60 7.07 -10.70
C SER A 118 20.07 7.15 -10.79
N GLN A 119 19.42 6.26 -11.53
CA GLN A 119 17.96 6.20 -11.61
C GLN A 119 17.29 5.76 -10.30
N LEU A 120 18.02 5.03 -9.43
CA LEU A 120 17.49 4.65 -8.12
C LEU A 120 17.32 5.85 -7.20
N ASN A 121 18.24 6.80 -7.29
CA ASN A 121 18.25 8.01 -6.47
C ASN A 121 18.55 9.25 -7.34
N PRO A 122 17.62 9.67 -8.21
CA PRO A 122 17.83 10.79 -9.11
C PRO A 122 18.03 12.10 -8.33
N PRO A 123 18.79 13.05 -8.87
CA PRO A 123 18.96 14.37 -8.27
C PRO A 123 17.61 15.07 -8.08
N ILE A 124 17.38 15.61 -6.89
CA ILE A 124 16.17 16.36 -6.57
C ILE A 124 16.44 17.84 -6.73
N SER A 125 15.59 18.55 -7.48
CA SER A 125 15.61 20.01 -7.59
C SER A 125 14.99 20.65 -6.34
N LEU A 126 15.44 21.86 -5.99
CA LEU A 126 14.76 22.72 -5.01
C LEU A 126 13.47 23.34 -5.57
N ASP A 127 13.25 23.23 -6.87
CA ASP A 127 12.03 23.65 -7.54
C ASP A 127 11.01 22.50 -7.52
N PRO A 128 9.91 22.61 -6.76
CA PRO A 128 8.93 21.54 -6.65
C PRO A 128 8.32 21.10 -7.98
N GLU A 129 8.09 22.05 -8.91
CA GLU A 129 7.51 21.75 -10.22
C GLU A 129 8.40 20.83 -11.05
N LYS A 130 9.72 20.95 -10.91
CA LYS A 130 10.69 20.08 -11.60
C LYS A 130 10.81 18.70 -10.98
N ASN A 131 10.30 18.49 -9.75
CA ASN A 131 10.40 17.22 -9.04
C ASN A 131 9.16 16.35 -9.24
N GLU A 132 8.05 16.87 -9.76
CA GLU A 132 6.80 16.11 -9.90
C GLU A 132 6.94 14.91 -10.85
N ASP A 133 7.82 15.02 -11.85
CA ASP A 133 8.08 13.96 -12.82
C ASP A 133 9.31 13.10 -12.46
N ILE A 134 10.01 13.42 -11.36
CA ILE A 134 11.25 12.74 -10.97
C ILE A 134 10.95 11.74 -9.85
N TRP A 135 10.82 10.49 -10.23
CA TRP A 135 10.58 9.39 -9.28
C TRP A 135 11.79 8.45 -9.25
N GLY A 136 12.32 8.18 -8.06
CA GLY A 136 13.36 7.17 -7.90
C GLY A 136 12.90 5.80 -8.38
N ALA A 137 13.64 5.19 -9.32
CA ALA A 137 13.27 3.93 -9.96
C ALA A 137 13.26 2.74 -8.99
N TRP A 138 13.81 2.89 -7.78
CA TRP A 138 13.77 1.87 -6.73
C TRP A 138 12.34 1.33 -6.49
N ARG A 139 11.32 2.13 -6.75
CA ARG A 139 9.90 1.76 -6.61
C ARG A 139 9.48 0.56 -7.45
N TRP A 140 10.10 0.43 -8.60
CA TRP A 140 9.70 -0.53 -9.63
C TRP A 140 10.38 -1.89 -9.49
N TYR A 141 11.39 -1.98 -8.62
CA TYR A 141 12.18 -3.19 -8.42
C TYR A 141 11.77 -3.91 -7.14
N LYS A 142 11.52 -5.24 -7.27
CA LYS A 142 10.99 -6.06 -6.16
C LYS A 142 11.90 -6.15 -4.94
N GLU A 143 13.19 -5.89 -5.12
CA GLU A 143 14.17 -5.91 -4.03
C GLU A 143 14.10 -4.65 -3.16
N MET A 144 13.58 -3.53 -3.68
CA MET A 144 13.61 -2.21 -3.03
C MET A 144 12.23 -1.61 -2.81
N GLY A 145 11.29 -1.94 -3.70
CA GLY A 145 9.90 -1.50 -3.66
C GLY A 145 8.96 -2.60 -4.14
N GLY A 146 7.68 -2.34 -4.21
CA GLY A 146 6.68 -3.34 -4.61
C GLY A 146 5.98 -3.02 -5.93
N GLY A 147 6.59 -2.21 -6.81
CA GLY A 147 6.00 -1.78 -8.06
C GLY A 147 4.77 -0.90 -7.87
N PHE A 148 3.99 -0.73 -8.92
CA PHE A 148 2.70 -0.04 -8.82
C PHE A 148 1.74 -0.76 -7.88
N THR A 149 1.89 -2.07 -7.69
CA THR A 149 1.06 -2.87 -6.78
C THR A 149 1.13 -2.35 -5.34
N THR A 150 2.29 -1.92 -4.84
CA THR A 150 2.39 -1.32 -3.50
C THR A 150 2.28 0.19 -3.55
N ASP A 151 2.84 0.87 -4.55
CA ASP A 151 2.82 2.32 -4.64
C ASP A 151 1.38 2.86 -4.74
N TRP A 152 0.55 2.30 -5.63
CA TRP A 152 -0.87 2.65 -5.75
C TRP A 152 -1.81 1.70 -5.00
N GLY A 153 -1.39 0.45 -4.77
CA GLY A 153 -2.20 -0.51 -4.02
C GLY A 153 -2.39 -0.11 -2.56
N ALA A 154 -1.37 0.49 -1.93
CA ALA A 154 -1.49 1.07 -0.59
C ALA A 154 -2.50 2.23 -0.51
N HIS A 155 -3.02 2.69 -1.67
CA HIS A 155 -4.15 3.62 -1.76
C HIS A 155 -5.43 2.89 -2.17
N MET A 156 -5.43 2.15 -3.29
CA MET A 156 -6.65 1.63 -3.90
C MET A 156 -7.09 0.28 -3.35
N PHE A 157 -6.16 -0.63 -3.07
CA PHE A 157 -6.52 -1.85 -2.32
C PHE A 157 -6.91 -1.52 -0.88
N ASP A 158 -6.30 -0.48 -0.30
CA ASP A 158 -6.70 0.05 1.01
C ASP A 158 -8.17 0.50 1.01
N ILE A 159 -8.61 1.27 0.01
CA ILE A 159 -10.01 1.69 -0.12
C ILE A 159 -10.94 0.49 -0.36
N ALA A 160 -10.52 -0.48 -1.17
CA ALA A 160 -11.29 -1.71 -1.38
C ALA A 160 -11.45 -2.51 -0.09
N GLN A 161 -10.35 -2.73 0.67
CA GLN A 161 -10.35 -3.38 1.97
C GLN A 161 -11.29 -2.66 2.95
N TRP A 162 -11.17 -1.34 3.04
CA TRP A 162 -12.02 -0.53 3.91
C TRP A 162 -13.50 -0.63 3.53
N GLY A 163 -13.83 -0.51 2.23
CA GLY A 163 -15.20 -0.67 1.76
C GLY A 163 -15.80 -2.03 2.09
N LEU A 164 -15.01 -3.10 1.93
CA LEU A 164 -15.41 -4.47 2.26
C LEU A 164 -15.43 -4.78 3.77
N GLY A 165 -15.05 -3.84 4.64
CA GLY A 165 -14.94 -4.06 6.08
C GLY A 165 -13.79 -4.99 6.47
N MET A 166 -12.72 -5.02 5.67
CA MET A 166 -11.58 -5.93 5.81
C MET A 166 -10.34 -5.26 6.42
N ASP A 167 -10.51 -4.17 7.16
CA ASP A 167 -9.40 -3.39 7.75
C ASP A 167 -8.42 -4.22 8.61
N LEU A 168 -8.92 -5.26 9.26
CA LEU A 168 -8.11 -6.16 10.12
C LEU A 168 -8.14 -7.62 9.61
N ASN A 169 -8.47 -7.80 8.35
CA ASN A 169 -8.61 -9.09 7.69
C ASN A 169 -8.09 -9.00 6.24
N GLY A 170 -8.33 -10.02 5.42
CA GLY A 170 -7.86 -9.99 4.05
C GLY A 170 -8.41 -11.11 3.18
N PRO A 171 -7.87 -11.24 1.95
CA PRO A 171 -8.22 -12.32 1.05
C PRO A 171 -7.74 -13.67 1.58
N VAL A 172 -8.45 -14.74 1.22
CA VAL A 172 -8.10 -16.13 1.56
C VAL A 172 -7.42 -16.87 0.39
N GLU A 173 -7.52 -16.31 -0.81
CA GLU A 173 -6.89 -16.85 -2.02
C GLU A 173 -6.42 -15.71 -2.92
N ILE A 174 -5.21 -15.82 -3.43
CA ILE A 174 -4.59 -14.82 -4.30
C ILE A 174 -4.08 -15.53 -5.56
N SER A 175 -4.42 -14.99 -6.74
CA SER A 175 -4.05 -15.60 -8.02
C SER A 175 -3.53 -14.56 -8.99
N PRO A 176 -2.46 -14.86 -9.75
CA PRO A 176 -2.13 -14.08 -10.92
C PRO A 176 -3.24 -14.20 -11.97
N ILE A 177 -3.47 -13.16 -12.75
CA ILE A 177 -4.35 -13.17 -13.92
C ILE A 177 -3.47 -13.23 -15.17
N GLY A 178 -3.80 -14.12 -16.11
CA GLY A 178 -2.97 -14.36 -17.27
C GLY A 178 -1.63 -14.96 -16.91
N ASP A 179 -0.53 -14.34 -17.36
CA ASP A 179 0.84 -14.75 -17.04
C ASP A 179 1.39 -14.13 -15.74
N GLY A 180 0.58 -13.32 -15.06
CA GLY A 180 0.93 -12.66 -13.79
C GLY A 180 1.84 -11.45 -13.93
N THR A 181 2.05 -10.93 -15.14
CA THR A 181 2.90 -9.74 -15.35
C THR A 181 2.17 -8.43 -15.19
N GLU A 182 0.83 -8.44 -15.24
CA GLU A 182 0.04 -7.21 -15.21
C GLU A 182 -1.00 -7.20 -14.08
N PHE A 183 -1.76 -8.29 -13.93
CA PHE A 183 -2.93 -8.30 -13.06
C PHE A 183 -2.96 -9.47 -12.09
N MET A 184 -3.72 -9.28 -11.01
CA MET A 184 -3.94 -10.25 -9.97
C MET A 184 -5.37 -10.22 -9.45
N SER A 185 -5.81 -11.31 -8.85
CA SER A 185 -7.11 -11.43 -8.19
C SER A 185 -6.98 -11.89 -6.75
N PHE A 186 -7.91 -11.45 -5.94
CA PHE A 186 -8.01 -11.70 -4.51
C PHE A 186 -9.42 -12.17 -4.19
N LYS A 187 -9.56 -13.36 -3.63
CA LYS A 187 -10.86 -13.90 -3.19
C LYS A 187 -10.97 -13.78 -1.69
N TYR A 188 -12.05 -13.17 -1.25
CA TYR A 188 -12.39 -13.05 0.17
C TYR A 188 -13.27 -14.22 0.64
N ALA A 189 -13.31 -14.47 1.94
CA ALA A 189 -14.14 -15.52 2.53
C ALA A 189 -15.64 -15.32 2.29
N SER A 190 -16.08 -14.09 2.07
CA SER A 190 -17.45 -13.76 1.64
C SER A 190 -17.82 -14.27 0.24
N GLY A 191 -16.84 -14.67 -0.56
CA GLY A 191 -16.99 -14.97 -2.00
C GLY A 191 -16.76 -13.78 -2.91
N THR A 192 -16.61 -12.56 -2.38
CA THR A 192 -16.27 -11.37 -3.16
C THR A 192 -14.91 -11.54 -3.83
N ILE A 193 -14.82 -11.16 -5.11
CA ILE A 193 -13.56 -11.15 -5.87
C ILE A 193 -13.12 -9.71 -6.10
N MET A 194 -11.91 -9.37 -5.66
CA MET A 194 -11.23 -8.14 -6.07
C MET A 194 -10.20 -8.46 -7.15
N THR A 195 -10.11 -7.64 -8.20
CA THR A 195 -9.07 -7.74 -9.22
C THR A 195 -8.35 -6.42 -9.40
N SER A 196 -7.08 -6.48 -9.81
CA SER A 196 -6.31 -5.28 -10.17
C SER A 196 -6.52 -4.86 -11.64
N GLU A 197 -7.45 -5.49 -12.35
CA GLU A 197 -7.80 -5.11 -13.71
C GLU A 197 -8.45 -3.72 -13.76
N PRO A 198 -8.17 -2.93 -14.83
CA PRO A 198 -8.82 -1.64 -15.02
C PRO A 198 -10.33 -1.79 -15.16
N PHE A 199 -11.06 -0.78 -14.73
CA PHE A 199 -12.52 -0.72 -14.88
C PHE A 199 -12.95 0.24 -16.00
N ASP A 200 -11.99 0.95 -16.61
CA ASP A 200 -12.20 1.87 -17.72
C ASP A 200 -11.03 1.83 -18.73
N GLU A 201 -11.26 2.37 -19.92
CA GLU A 201 -10.25 2.46 -20.98
C GLU A 201 -9.16 3.51 -20.71
N LYS A 202 -9.37 4.39 -19.74
CA LYS A 202 -8.41 5.45 -19.36
C LYS A 202 -7.34 4.96 -18.40
N LEU A 203 -7.46 3.72 -17.93
CA LEU A 203 -6.58 3.13 -16.90
C LEU A 203 -6.57 3.99 -15.63
N THR A 204 -7.75 4.48 -15.22
CA THR A 204 -7.91 5.31 -14.03
C THR A 204 -7.53 4.53 -12.78
N LYS A 205 -6.52 4.99 -12.05
CA LYS A 205 -6.14 4.42 -10.76
C LYS A 205 -7.19 4.75 -9.71
N GLY A 206 -8.04 3.78 -9.42
CA GLY A 206 -9.23 3.95 -8.60
C GLY A 206 -9.87 2.62 -8.25
N VAL A 207 -11.03 2.68 -7.63
CA VAL A 207 -11.80 1.52 -7.19
C VAL A 207 -13.21 1.56 -7.76
N LYS A 208 -13.67 0.43 -8.28
CA LYS A 208 -15.06 0.22 -8.68
C LYS A 208 -15.66 -0.92 -7.87
N PHE A 209 -16.75 -0.63 -7.18
CA PHE A 209 -17.54 -1.63 -6.44
C PHE A 209 -18.78 -2.02 -7.25
N TRP A 210 -19.02 -3.31 -7.40
CA TRP A 210 -20.17 -3.89 -8.07
C TRP A 210 -21.07 -4.58 -7.06
N GLY A 211 -22.26 -4.02 -6.85
CA GLY A 211 -23.27 -4.56 -5.96
C GLY A 211 -24.57 -4.89 -6.68
N ASP A 212 -25.47 -5.60 -6.00
CA ASP A 212 -26.78 -6.02 -6.57
C ASP A 212 -27.65 -4.84 -7.00
N ASN A 213 -27.52 -3.68 -6.32
CA ASN A 213 -28.34 -2.49 -6.58
C ASN A 213 -27.68 -1.49 -7.53
N GLY A 214 -26.46 -1.77 -8.01
CA GLY A 214 -25.71 -0.91 -8.91
C GLY A 214 -24.20 -0.91 -8.61
N TRP A 215 -23.50 0.05 -9.20
CA TRP A 215 -22.06 0.19 -9.06
C TRP A 215 -21.66 1.64 -8.81
N ILE A 216 -20.51 1.82 -8.19
CA ILE A 216 -19.82 3.12 -8.03
C ILE A 216 -18.36 3.00 -8.42
N GLU A 217 -17.80 4.08 -8.95
CA GLU A 217 -16.37 4.27 -9.24
C GLU A 217 -15.87 5.47 -8.44
N VAL A 218 -14.70 5.32 -7.81
CA VAL A 218 -14.07 6.40 -7.05
C VAL A 218 -12.57 6.43 -7.33
N ALA A 219 -12.05 7.63 -7.59
CA ALA A 219 -10.63 7.92 -7.72
C ALA A 219 -10.36 9.34 -7.21
N ARG A 220 -9.12 9.79 -7.22
CA ARG A 220 -8.78 11.16 -6.82
C ARG A 220 -9.49 12.16 -7.74
N GLY A 221 -10.31 13.05 -7.16
CA GLY A 221 -11.08 14.04 -7.92
C GLY A 221 -12.14 13.46 -8.84
N TYR A 222 -12.52 12.19 -8.66
CA TYR A 222 -13.46 11.51 -9.54
C TYR A 222 -14.43 10.61 -8.78
N PHE A 223 -15.71 10.74 -9.08
CA PHE A 223 -16.75 9.83 -8.63
C PHE A 223 -17.77 9.63 -9.75
N LYS A 224 -18.22 8.39 -9.94
CA LYS A 224 -19.30 8.05 -10.87
C LYS A 224 -20.12 6.90 -10.32
N ALA A 225 -21.41 6.94 -10.56
CA ALA A 225 -22.34 5.90 -10.12
C ALA A 225 -23.27 5.45 -11.25
N SER A 226 -23.82 4.25 -11.09
CA SER A 226 -24.84 3.70 -11.99
C SER A 226 -26.22 4.36 -11.86
N ASP A 227 -26.47 5.02 -10.73
CA ASP A 227 -27.74 5.66 -10.40
C ASP A 227 -27.44 6.95 -9.61
N PRO A 228 -28.05 8.09 -9.97
CA PRO A 228 -27.86 9.37 -9.28
C PRO A 228 -28.15 9.35 -7.77
N LYS A 229 -28.92 8.37 -7.28
CA LYS A 229 -29.15 8.21 -5.83
C LYS A 229 -27.87 7.89 -5.03
N PHE A 230 -26.81 7.45 -5.71
CA PHE A 230 -25.51 7.15 -5.12
C PHE A 230 -24.52 8.31 -5.24
N ASP A 231 -24.88 9.39 -5.94
CA ASP A 231 -23.98 10.52 -6.12
C ASP A 231 -23.60 11.16 -4.79
N PRO A 232 -22.36 11.64 -4.63
CA PRO A 232 -21.95 12.32 -3.42
C PRO A 232 -22.73 13.63 -3.24
N PRO A 233 -23.02 14.05 -1.99
CA PRO A 233 -23.54 15.38 -1.75
C PRO A 233 -22.51 16.43 -2.19
N ALA A 234 -22.98 17.63 -2.53
CA ALA A 234 -22.11 18.72 -3.02
C ALA A 234 -20.92 19.02 -2.10
N SER A 235 -21.07 18.77 -0.80
CA SER A 235 -19.99 18.90 0.20
C SER A 235 -18.93 17.82 0.17
N ALA A 236 -19.18 16.70 -0.53
CA ALA A 236 -18.26 15.57 -0.68
C ALA A 236 -17.73 15.42 -2.11
N THR A 237 -18.07 16.35 -3.01
CA THR A 237 -17.39 16.44 -4.30
C THR A 237 -15.97 16.93 -4.02
N ALA A 238 -14.98 16.17 -4.52
CA ALA A 238 -13.58 16.53 -4.40
C ALA A 238 -13.41 17.99 -4.85
N ALA A 239 -12.74 18.78 -4.04
CA ALA A 239 -12.35 20.11 -4.43
C ALA A 239 -11.54 20.04 -5.74
N GLU A 240 -11.79 20.96 -6.66
CA GLU A 240 -11.09 21.06 -7.95
C GLU A 240 -9.58 21.27 -7.77
N ASP A 241 -9.11 21.54 -6.55
CA ASP A 241 -7.77 22.01 -6.22
C ASP A 241 -6.70 20.91 -5.98
N GLY A 242 -7.02 19.64 -6.30
CA GLY A 242 -6.00 18.60 -6.43
C GLY A 242 -5.67 17.80 -5.16
N PRO A 243 -4.71 16.88 -5.25
CA PRO A 243 -4.45 15.83 -4.27
C PRO A 243 -3.85 16.32 -2.94
N TYR A 244 -3.54 17.61 -2.81
CA TYR A 244 -2.90 18.16 -1.62
C TYR A 244 -3.87 18.47 -0.48
N GLU A 245 -5.13 18.79 -0.76
CA GLU A 245 -6.11 19.16 0.27
C GLU A 245 -6.49 18.01 1.20
N THR A 246 -6.49 16.77 0.70
CA THR A 246 -6.78 15.59 1.52
C THR A 246 -5.66 15.24 2.51
N ARG A 247 -4.45 15.73 2.28
CA ARG A 247 -3.29 15.49 3.15
C ARG A 247 -3.40 16.25 4.47
N ILE A 248 -3.91 17.48 4.43
CA ILE A 248 -3.99 18.33 5.63
C ILE A 248 -4.88 17.69 6.70
N PRO A 249 -6.13 17.31 6.45
CA PRO A 249 -6.97 16.61 7.43
C PRO A 249 -6.30 15.34 7.99
N HIS A 250 -5.63 14.58 7.14
CA HIS A 250 -4.96 13.35 7.54
C HIS A 250 -3.78 13.59 8.48
N GLN A 251 -2.95 14.62 8.19
CA GLN A 251 -1.83 15.01 9.02
C GLN A 251 -2.29 15.66 10.34
N LEU A 252 -3.35 16.46 10.32
CA LEU A 252 -3.94 17.03 11.53
C LEU A 252 -4.48 15.94 12.46
N ASN A 253 -5.13 14.91 11.90
CA ASN A 253 -5.57 13.74 12.68
C ASN A 253 -4.40 13.08 13.40
N PHE A 254 -3.23 12.88 12.74
CA PHE A 254 -2.05 12.37 13.41
C PHE A 254 -1.62 13.24 14.61
N ILE A 255 -1.55 14.57 14.42
CA ILE A 255 -1.17 15.51 15.49
C ILE A 255 -2.15 15.45 16.67
N GLU A 256 -3.44 15.39 16.38
CA GLU A 256 -4.48 15.25 17.41
C GLU A 256 -4.36 13.91 18.15
N CYS A 257 -4.08 12.82 17.45
CA CYS A 257 -3.88 11.50 18.03
C CYS A 257 -2.61 11.44 18.90
N VAL A 258 -1.53 12.11 18.51
CA VAL A 258 -0.33 12.26 19.36
C VAL A 258 -0.67 12.94 20.69
N ARG A 259 -1.54 13.96 20.67
CA ARG A 259 -1.97 14.71 21.88
C ARG A 259 -2.94 13.90 22.74
N SER A 260 -3.92 13.26 22.12
CA SER A 260 -4.99 12.51 22.79
C SER A 260 -4.60 11.09 23.17
N ARG A 261 -3.51 10.56 22.59
CA ARG A 261 -3.06 9.16 22.68
C ARG A 261 -4.07 8.16 22.13
N GLN A 262 -4.97 8.61 21.24
CA GLN A 262 -5.88 7.73 20.50
C GLN A 262 -5.23 7.24 19.21
N ASP A 263 -5.77 6.17 18.63
CA ASP A 263 -5.34 5.68 17.33
C ASP A 263 -5.77 6.64 16.21
N PRO A 264 -4.90 6.87 15.19
CA PRO A 264 -5.24 7.68 14.02
C PRO A 264 -6.22 6.95 13.08
N VAL A 265 -6.71 7.66 12.07
CA VAL A 265 -7.59 7.10 11.02
C VAL A 265 -6.97 5.88 10.34
N VAL A 266 -5.64 5.88 10.18
CA VAL A 266 -4.89 4.72 9.65
C VAL A 266 -3.80 4.34 10.65
N PRO A 267 -4.14 3.56 11.70
CA PRO A 267 -3.15 3.02 12.62
C PRO A 267 -2.31 1.93 11.99
N VAL A 268 -1.30 1.47 12.71
CA VAL A 268 -0.34 0.48 12.22
C VAL A 268 -1.01 -0.82 11.73
N GLU A 269 -2.11 -1.25 12.33
CA GLU A 269 -2.84 -2.48 11.95
C GLU A 269 -3.47 -2.35 10.58
N ILE A 270 -4.12 -1.22 10.30
CA ILE A 270 -4.75 -0.95 8.99
C ILE A 270 -3.67 -0.82 7.92
N GLY A 271 -2.61 -0.07 8.18
CA GLY A 271 -1.49 0.05 7.24
C GLY A 271 -0.84 -1.31 6.94
N HIS A 272 -0.70 -2.17 7.97
CA HIS A 272 -0.21 -3.53 7.80
C HIS A 272 -1.13 -4.39 6.93
N SER A 273 -2.44 -4.36 7.20
CA SER A 273 -3.42 -5.12 6.41
C SER A 273 -3.37 -4.74 4.93
N SER A 274 -3.37 -3.45 4.62
CA SER A 274 -3.30 -2.95 3.23
C SER A 274 -1.98 -3.33 2.54
N CYS A 275 -0.84 -3.19 3.23
CA CYS A 275 0.45 -3.65 2.72
C CYS A 275 0.49 -5.15 2.50
N THR A 276 -0.11 -5.94 3.39
CA THR A 276 -0.19 -7.40 3.26
C THR A 276 -0.89 -7.80 1.98
N VAL A 277 -2.04 -7.19 1.65
CA VAL A 277 -2.75 -7.48 0.39
C VAL A 277 -1.87 -7.18 -0.82
N CYS A 278 -1.19 -6.04 -0.84
CA CYS A 278 -0.27 -5.68 -1.92
C CYS A 278 0.85 -6.72 -2.09
N THR A 279 1.50 -7.07 -0.97
CA THR A 279 2.63 -8.00 -0.97
C THR A 279 2.22 -9.42 -1.36
N LEU A 280 1.04 -9.89 -0.88
CA LEU A 280 0.49 -11.19 -1.29
C LEU A 280 0.25 -11.26 -2.81
N GLY A 281 -0.26 -10.17 -3.41
CA GLY A 281 -0.42 -10.06 -4.85
C GLY A 281 0.91 -10.19 -5.60
N ASN A 282 1.93 -9.46 -5.15
CA ASN A 282 3.27 -9.53 -5.72
C ASN A 282 3.88 -10.94 -5.60
N ILE A 283 3.72 -11.62 -4.46
CA ILE A 283 4.22 -12.99 -4.26
C ILE A 283 3.51 -13.97 -5.21
N ALA A 284 2.19 -13.87 -5.37
CA ALA A 284 1.45 -14.73 -6.29
C ALA A 284 1.88 -14.54 -7.75
N CYS A 285 2.09 -13.29 -8.17
CA CYS A 285 2.58 -12.96 -9.51
C CYS A 285 4.03 -13.42 -9.74
N ASP A 286 4.94 -13.22 -8.78
CA ASP A 286 6.33 -13.68 -8.86
C ASP A 286 6.41 -15.21 -8.96
N LEU A 287 5.59 -15.94 -8.21
CA LEU A 287 5.52 -17.40 -8.23
C LEU A 287 4.66 -17.96 -9.37
N LYS A 288 3.90 -17.11 -10.07
CA LYS A 288 2.98 -17.47 -11.16
C LYS A 288 2.01 -18.60 -10.78
N ARG A 289 1.52 -18.58 -9.54
CA ARG A 289 0.59 -19.59 -9.03
C ARG A 289 -0.39 -19.01 -8.02
N THR A 290 -1.54 -19.68 -7.90
CA THR A 290 -2.53 -19.39 -6.85
C THR A 290 -1.95 -19.73 -5.49
N LEU A 291 -2.12 -18.84 -4.54
CA LEU A 291 -1.73 -18.99 -3.13
C LEU A 291 -2.96 -18.96 -2.25
N LYS A 292 -2.98 -19.79 -1.22
CA LYS A 292 -3.98 -19.75 -0.16
C LYS A 292 -3.37 -19.11 1.07
N TRP A 293 -4.13 -18.23 1.70
CA TRP A 293 -3.69 -17.44 2.84
C TRP A 293 -4.68 -17.53 4.00
N ASP A 294 -4.17 -17.68 5.20
CA ASP A 294 -4.93 -17.50 6.42
C ASP A 294 -4.67 -16.09 6.98
N PRO A 295 -5.61 -15.16 6.85
CA PRO A 295 -5.42 -13.80 7.34
C PRO A 295 -5.41 -13.68 8.86
N ALA A 296 -5.91 -14.68 9.59
CA ALA A 296 -5.92 -14.65 11.06
C ALA A 296 -4.55 -15.01 11.65
N THR A 297 -3.87 -15.96 11.04
CA THR A 297 -2.51 -16.38 11.46
C THR A 297 -1.40 -15.70 10.64
N GLU A 298 -1.76 -15.03 9.57
CA GLU A 298 -0.85 -14.41 8.59
C GLU A 298 0.17 -15.42 8.07
N THR A 299 -0.33 -16.58 7.58
CA THR A 299 0.49 -17.67 7.02
C THR A 299 -0.10 -18.22 5.73
N PHE A 300 0.75 -18.74 4.86
CA PHE A 300 0.29 -19.48 3.69
C PHE A 300 -0.22 -20.87 4.08
N ILE A 301 -1.30 -21.30 3.42
CA ILE A 301 -1.89 -22.65 3.54
C ILE A 301 -1.40 -23.47 2.34
N ASP A 302 -0.97 -24.72 2.59
CA ASP A 302 -0.52 -25.65 1.55
C ASP A 302 0.74 -25.17 0.74
N ASP A 303 1.60 -24.35 1.34
CA ASP A 303 2.89 -23.93 0.75
C ASP A 303 3.96 -25.04 0.90
N VAL A 304 3.77 -26.14 0.18
CA VAL A 304 4.54 -27.39 0.34
C VAL A 304 6.04 -27.21 0.07
N ASP A 305 6.40 -26.36 -0.90
CA ASP A 305 7.79 -26.06 -1.25
C ASP A 305 8.40 -24.92 -0.40
N GLY A 306 7.58 -24.24 0.40
CA GLY A 306 7.98 -23.13 1.25
C GLY A 306 8.37 -21.86 0.48
N GLU A 307 8.16 -21.81 -0.82
CA GLU A 307 8.61 -20.70 -1.66
C GLU A 307 7.82 -19.41 -1.42
N ALA A 308 6.51 -19.50 -1.11
CA ALA A 308 5.73 -18.33 -0.73
C ALA A 308 6.12 -17.83 0.68
N THR A 309 6.30 -18.75 1.62
CA THR A 309 6.70 -18.43 3.00
C THR A 309 8.07 -17.73 3.06
N LYS A 310 9.04 -18.14 2.24
CA LYS A 310 10.34 -17.47 2.13
C LYS A 310 10.24 -16.00 1.71
N ARG A 311 9.18 -15.63 0.97
CA ARG A 311 8.95 -14.27 0.48
C ARG A 311 8.23 -13.37 1.48
N LEU A 312 7.86 -13.90 2.65
CA LEU A 312 7.33 -13.07 3.75
C LEU A 312 8.38 -12.11 4.32
N HIS A 313 9.66 -12.41 4.10
CA HIS A 313 10.79 -11.58 4.52
C HIS A 313 12.04 -11.90 3.69
N TYR A 314 13.04 -11.02 3.78
CA TYR A 314 14.39 -11.25 3.29
C TYR A 314 15.39 -11.05 4.44
N GLU A 315 16.57 -11.65 4.33
CA GLU A 315 17.61 -11.51 5.33
C GLU A 315 18.24 -10.12 5.28
N TYR A 316 18.22 -9.42 6.39
CA TYR A 316 18.86 -8.11 6.51
C TYR A 316 20.37 -8.25 6.53
N ARG A 317 21.05 -7.44 5.75
CA ARG A 317 22.50 -7.33 5.73
C ARG A 317 23.02 -6.74 7.04
N SER A 318 24.13 -7.30 7.58
CA SER A 318 24.82 -6.72 8.75
C SER A 318 25.36 -5.31 8.43
N PRO A 319 25.33 -4.33 9.38
CA PRO A 319 24.92 -4.49 10.78
C PRO A 319 23.41 -4.29 11.04
N TRP A 320 22.61 -4.20 10.01
CA TRP A 320 21.19 -3.92 10.10
C TRP A 320 20.40 -5.10 10.67
N THR A 321 19.42 -4.82 11.51
CA THR A 321 18.51 -5.83 12.08
C THR A 321 17.09 -5.30 12.06
N LEU A 322 16.11 -6.17 11.90
CA LEU A 322 14.71 -5.77 11.97
C LEU A 322 14.28 -5.44 13.41
N VAL A 323 14.78 -6.18 14.39
CA VAL A 323 14.48 -6.04 15.84
C VAL A 323 15.74 -6.15 16.71
#